data_0df04684954cce9aa14b698388ae90f1
#
_entry.id   0df04684954cce9aa14b698388ae90f1
#
_cell.length_a   1.000
_cell.length_b   1.000
_cell.length_c   1.000
_cell.angle_alpha   90.00
_cell.angle_beta   90.00
_cell.angle_gamma   90.00
#
_symmetry.space_group_name_H-M   'P 1'
#
loop_
_entity.id
_entity.type
_entity.pdbx_description
1 polymer ?
#
loop_
_entity_poly.entity_id
_entity_poly.type
_entity_poly.pdbx_seq_one_letter_code
_entity_poly.pdbx_strand_id
1 'polypeptide(L)'
;MNEALNEVINTIINSDDYKKCIELKNTMASHEELVSLIEKIKKLQKKYVNTNDQELLVELEKLEEELNNIPIYVIYMQYLDKVNEKIEFVKDELNNYFYEVLNK
;
A
#
# COMPACT_ATOMS: atom_id res chain seq x y z
N MET A 1 6.11 -26.86 -2.19
CA MET A 1 6.32 -25.44 -2.34
C MET A 1 5.03 -24.64 -2.50
N ASN A 2 4.14 -25.04 -3.42
CA ASN A 2 2.87 -24.33 -3.63
C ASN A 2 1.96 -24.33 -2.41
N GLU A 3 1.92 -25.43 -1.66
CA GLU A 3 1.11 -25.53 -0.45
C GLU A 3 1.62 -24.62 0.65
N ALA A 4 2.95 -24.57 0.85
CA ALA A 4 3.57 -23.70 1.85
C ALA A 4 3.33 -22.23 1.51
N LEU A 5 3.46 -21.85 0.23
CA LEU A 5 3.18 -20.50 -0.23
C LEU A 5 1.72 -20.13 -0.02
N ASN A 6 0.80 -21.03 -0.35
CA ASN A 6 -0.63 -20.81 -0.15
C ASN A 6 -0.98 -20.64 1.33
N GLU A 7 -0.38 -21.42 2.21
CA GLU A 7 -0.57 -21.29 3.66
C GLU A 7 -0.13 -19.91 4.16
N VAL A 8 1.01 -19.43 3.70
CA VAL A 8 1.53 -18.11 4.08
C VAL A 8 0.61 -17.01 3.58
N ILE A 9 0.20 -17.08 2.31
CA ILE A 9 -0.73 -16.10 1.73
C ILE A 9 -2.05 -16.11 2.51
N ASN A 10 -2.59 -17.29 2.82
CA ASN A 10 -3.82 -17.40 3.60
C ASN A 10 -3.66 -16.84 5.01
N THR A 11 -2.50 -17.01 5.62
CA THR A 11 -2.22 -16.43 6.94
C THR A 11 -2.28 -14.90 6.89
N ILE A 12 -1.73 -14.28 5.85
CA ILE A 12 -1.78 -12.82 5.66
C ILE A 12 -3.22 -12.36 5.42
N ILE A 13 -3.94 -13.01 4.50
CA ILE A 13 -5.31 -12.65 4.13
C ILE A 13 -6.26 -12.79 5.33
N ASN A 14 -6.02 -13.76 6.20
CA ASN A 14 -6.82 -14.00 7.40
C ASN A 14 -6.33 -13.23 8.62
N SER A 15 -5.25 -12.45 8.50
CA SER A 15 -4.76 -11.62 9.59
C SER A 15 -5.72 -10.47 9.89
N ASP A 16 -5.76 -10.06 11.16
CA ASP A 16 -6.60 -8.94 11.59
C ASP A 16 -6.20 -7.64 10.89
N ASP A 17 -4.91 -7.43 10.68
CA ASP A 17 -4.41 -6.22 10.00
C ASP A 17 -4.90 -6.15 8.55
N TYR A 18 -4.88 -7.25 7.81
CA TYR A 18 -5.38 -7.29 6.44
C TYR A 18 -6.88 -7.04 6.39
N LYS A 19 -7.65 -7.72 7.26
CA LYS A 19 -9.10 -7.55 7.34
C LYS A 19 -9.46 -6.10 7.67
N LYS A 20 -8.70 -5.49 8.58
CA LYS A 20 -8.90 -4.08 8.94
C LYS A 20 -8.60 -3.15 7.77
N CYS A 21 -7.55 -3.43 6.98
CA CYS A 21 -7.26 -2.69 5.76
C CYS A 21 -8.44 -2.72 4.78
N ILE A 22 -9.01 -3.89 4.55
CA ILE A 22 -10.14 -4.04 3.62
C ILE A 22 -11.37 -3.29 4.14
N GLU A 23 -11.67 -3.40 5.43
CA GLU A 23 -12.76 -2.68 6.06
C GLU A 23 -12.61 -1.17 5.90
N LEU A 24 -11.43 -0.65 6.20
CA LEU A 24 -11.13 0.78 6.09
C LEU A 24 -11.18 1.25 4.64
N LYS A 25 -10.65 0.45 3.70
CA LYS A 25 -10.70 0.75 2.28
C LYS A 25 -12.14 0.89 1.78
N ASN A 26 -13.01 -0.02 2.22
CA ASN A 26 -14.42 0.03 1.85
C ASN A 26 -15.11 1.26 2.42
N THR A 27 -14.78 1.64 3.65
CA THR A 27 -15.31 2.86 4.27
C THR A 27 -14.80 4.10 3.55
N MET A 28 -13.52 4.15 3.20
CA MET A 28 -12.93 5.27 2.46
C MET A 28 -13.55 5.46 1.08
N ALA A 29 -13.99 4.38 0.44
CA ALA A 29 -14.60 4.44 -0.89
C ALA A 29 -15.89 5.29 -0.92
N SER A 30 -16.56 5.45 0.21
CA SER A 30 -17.74 6.30 0.34
C SER A 30 -17.42 7.73 0.81
N HIS A 31 -16.16 8.03 1.08
CA HIS A 31 -15.71 9.35 1.53
C HIS A 31 -15.34 10.21 0.31
N GLU A 32 -16.26 11.03 -0.14
CA GLU A 32 -16.13 11.78 -1.40
C GLU A 32 -14.90 12.69 -1.46
N GLU A 33 -14.62 13.43 -0.38
CA GLU A 33 -13.46 14.32 -0.31
C GLU A 33 -12.16 13.53 -0.45
N LEU A 34 -12.05 12.41 0.24
CA LEU A 34 -10.87 11.56 0.20
C LEU A 34 -10.65 10.96 -1.19
N VAL A 35 -11.71 10.43 -1.81
CA VAL A 35 -11.63 9.85 -3.15
C VAL A 35 -11.22 10.89 -4.18
N SER A 36 -11.81 12.09 -4.11
CA SER A 36 -11.45 13.20 -5.00
C SER A 36 -9.98 13.59 -4.85
N LEU A 37 -9.49 13.65 -3.63
CA LEU A 37 -8.10 14.02 -3.33
C LEU A 37 -7.12 12.98 -3.89
N ILE A 38 -7.42 11.70 -3.70
CA ILE A 38 -6.60 10.60 -4.24
C ILE A 38 -6.57 10.65 -5.77
N GLU A 39 -7.70 10.91 -6.42
CA GLU A 39 -7.75 11.02 -7.88
C GLU A 39 -6.90 12.18 -8.40
N LYS A 40 -6.95 13.32 -7.72
CA LYS A 40 -6.10 14.48 -8.07
C LYS A 40 -4.61 14.12 -7.98
N ILE A 41 -4.23 13.45 -6.90
CA ILE A 41 -2.84 13.02 -6.69
C ILE A 41 -2.39 12.08 -7.81
N LYS A 42 -3.20 11.11 -8.16
CA LYS A 42 -2.88 10.17 -9.24
C LYS A 42 -2.68 10.86 -10.58
N LYS A 43 -3.54 11.82 -10.91
CA LYS A 43 -3.42 12.61 -12.15
C LYS A 43 -2.13 13.42 -12.18
N LEU A 44 -1.79 14.08 -11.07
CA LEU A 44 -0.56 14.86 -10.97
C LEU A 44 0.69 13.99 -11.03
N GLN A 45 0.65 12.81 -10.41
CA GLN A 45 1.76 11.87 -10.49
C GLN A 45 2.04 11.43 -11.94
N LYS A 46 0.99 11.17 -12.70
CA LYS A 46 1.13 10.84 -14.13
C LYS A 46 1.75 11.98 -14.92
N LYS A 47 1.29 13.22 -14.68
CA LYS A 47 1.87 14.40 -15.33
C LYS A 47 3.33 14.58 -14.97
N TYR A 48 3.67 14.41 -13.69
CA TYR A 48 5.05 14.56 -13.24
C TYR A 48 5.98 13.56 -13.93
N VAL A 49 5.58 12.29 -14.01
CA VAL A 49 6.39 11.27 -14.69
C VAL A 49 6.67 11.65 -16.14
N ASN A 50 5.71 12.29 -16.82
CA ASN A 50 5.84 12.65 -18.23
C ASN A 50 6.60 13.96 -18.46
N THR A 51 6.53 14.92 -17.51
CA THR A 51 7.06 16.28 -17.70
C THR A 51 8.26 16.62 -16.81
N ASN A 52 8.44 15.92 -15.68
CA ASN A 52 9.43 16.23 -14.64
C ASN A 52 9.35 17.68 -14.12
N ASP A 53 8.16 18.26 -14.15
CA ASP A 53 7.93 19.65 -13.71
C ASP A 53 7.97 19.73 -12.18
N GLN A 54 8.90 20.53 -11.66
CA GLN A 54 9.09 20.67 -10.21
C GLN A 54 7.91 21.36 -9.50
N GLU A 55 7.15 22.18 -10.21
CA GLU A 55 5.94 22.79 -9.66
C GLU A 55 4.90 21.75 -9.29
N LEU A 56 4.83 20.66 -10.06
CA LEU A 56 3.93 19.55 -9.77
C LEU A 56 4.31 18.81 -8.48
N LEU A 57 5.60 18.72 -8.17
CA LEU A 57 6.06 18.14 -6.90
C LEU A 57 5.59 18.95 -5.70
N VAL A 58 5.66 20.27 -5.78
CA VAL A 58 5.19 21.14 -4.70
C VAL A 58 3.69 20.96 -4.49
N GLU A 59 2.92 20.90 -5.57
CA GLU A 59 1.48 20.67 -5.51
C GLU A 59 1.16 19.28 -4.93
N LEU A 60 1.90 18.25 -5.33
CA LEU A 60 1.75 16.89 -4.78
C LEU A 60 2.00 16.85 -3.27
N GLU A 61 3.05 17.53 -2.80
CA GLU A 61 3.34 17.60 -1.37
C GLU A 61 2.19 18.22 -0.58
N LYS A 62 1.59 19.29 -1.10
CA LYS A 62 0.44 19.94 -0.47
C LYS A 62 -0.76 18.99 -0.37
N LEU A 63 -1.04 18.26 -1.45
CA LEU A 63 -2.15 17.31 -1.48
C LEU A 63 -1.90 16.13 -0.53
N GLU A 64 -0.66 15.66 -0.43
CA GLU A 64 -0.29 14.62 0.53
C GLU A 64 -0.45 15.08 1.98
N GLU A 65 -0.14 16.34 2.27
CA GLU A 65 -0.39 16.92 3.60
C GLU A 65 -1.89 16.92 3.91
N GLU A 66 -2.73 17.26 2.94
CA GLU A 66 -4.18 17.22 3.11
C GLU A 66 -4.66 15.80 3.41
N LEU A 67 -4.13 14.79 2.71
CA LEU A 67 -4.43 13.38 3.00
C LEU A 67 -4.07 13.01 4.43
N ASN A 68 -2.91 13.42 4.89
CA ASN A 68 -2.41 13.09 6.22
C ASN A 68 -3.20 13.78 7.33
N ASN A 69 -4.06 14.74 6.99
CA ASN A 69 -4.98 15.38 7.93
C ASN A 69 -6.35 14.69 8.00
N ILE A 70 -6.59 13.67 7.17
CA ILE A 70 -7.83 12.90 7.19
C ILE A 70 -7.61 11.66 8.07
N PRO A 71 -8.24 11.58 9.26
CA PRO A 71 -7.95 10.52 10.23
C PRO A 71 -8.10 9.09 9.68
N ILE A 72 -9.16 8.82 8.92
CA ILE A 72 -9.39 7.47 8.39
C ILE A 72 -8.27 7.05 7.44
N TYR A 73 -7.73 7.99 6.65
CA TYR A 73 -6.62 7.71 5.74
C TYR A 73 -5.35 7.37 6.54
N VAL A 74 -5.06 8.12 7.59
CA VAL A 74 -3.88 7.88 8.45
C VAL A 74 -3.97 6.50 9.10
N ILE A 75 -5.14 6.14 9.62
CA ILE A 75 -5.35 4.84 10.25
C ILE A 75 -5.19 3.72 9.21
N TYR A 76 -5.75 3.89 8.01
CA TYR A 76 -5.60 2.92 6.92
C TYR A 76 -4.13 2.71 6.58
N MET A 77 -3.36 3.78 6.45
CA MET A 77 -1.93 3.69 6.14
C MET A 77 -1.13 2.95 7.20
N GLN A 78 -1.49 3.12 8.47
CA GLN A 78 -0.85 2.37 9.57
C GLN A 78 -1.08 0.86 9.44
N TYR A 79 -2.31 0.44 9.13
CA TYR A 79 -2.60 -0.98 8.92
C TYR A 79 -1.98 -1.51 7.63
N LEU A 80 -1.97 -0.68 6.58
CA LEU A 80 -1.33 -1.04 5.32
C LEU A 80 0.17 -1.29 5.52
N ASP A 81 0.85 -0.45 6.29
CA ASP A 81 2.26 -0.64 6.61
C ASP A 81 2.51 -1.97 7.32
N LYS A 82 1.64 -2.35 8.26
CA LYS A 82 1.75 -3.64 8.94
C LYS A 82 1.57 -4.81 7.98
N VAL A 83 0.62 -4.72 7.05
CA VAL A 83 0.43 -5.74 6.02
C VAL A 83 1.63 -5.81 5.10
N ASN A 84 2.17 -4.67 4.68
CA ASN A 84 3.35 -4.61 3.82
C ASN A 84 4.58 -5.20 4.50
N GLU A 85 4.77 -4.99 5.79
CA GLU A 85 5.84 -5.62 6.56
C GLU A 85 5.75 -7.14 6.50
N LYS A 86 4.54 -7.70 6.65
CA LYS A 86 4.32 -9.14 6.54
C LYS A 86 4.62 -9.66 5.14
N ILE A 87 4.23 -8.90 4.10
CA ILE A 87 4.51 -9.25 2.70
C ILE A 87 6.02 -9.24 2.44
N GLU A 88 6.73 -8.23 2.92
CA GLU A 88 8.19 -8.15 2.77
C GLU A 88 8.90 -9.31 3.46
N PHE A 89 8.46 -9.67 4.66
CA PHE A 89 9.00 -10.83 5.36
C PHE A 89 8.85 -12.11 4.52
N VAL A 90 7.69 -12.32 3.94
CA VAL A 90 7.42 -13.49 3.08
C VAL A 90 8.33 -13.48 1.85
N LYS A 91 8.48 -12.31 1.21
CA LYS A 91 9.38 -12.16 0.06
C LYS A 91 10.82 -12.52 0.41
N ASP A 92 11.29 -12.06 1.55
CA ASP A 92 12.66 -12.34 2.01
C ASP A 92 12.84 -13.83 2.26
N GLU A 93 11.89 -14.49 2.90
CA GLU A 93 11.92 -15.93 3.14
C GLU A 93 11.92 -16.73 1.83
N LEU A 94 11.11 -16.32 0.85
CA LEU A 94 11.09 -16.97 -0.45
C LEU A 94 12.40 -16.77 -1.22
N ASN A 95 12.95 -15.57 -1.18
CA ASN A 95 14.22 -15.27 -1.83
C ASN A 95 15.36 -16.11 -1.22
N ASN A 96 15.38 -16.25 0.09
CA ASN A 96 16.37 -17.08 0.77
C ASN A 96 16.21 -18.55 0.39
N TYR A 97 14.98 -19.04 0.32
CA TYR A 97 14.68 -20.40 -0.10
C TYR A 97 15.20 -20.68 -1.52
N PHE A 98 14.89 -19.80 -2.48
CA PHE A 98 15.34 -19.96 -3.85
C PHE A 98 16.86 -19.86 -3.96
N TYR A 99 17.48 -18.99 -3.19
CA TYR A 99 18.93 -18.88 -3.17
C TYR A 99 19.57 -20.21 -2.73
N GLU A 100 19.08 -20.80 -1.65
CA GLU A 100 19.58 -22.09 -1.16
C GLU A 100 19.39 -23.20 -2.18
N VAL A 101 18.23 -23.27 -2.83
CA VAL A 101 17.95 -24.30 -3.82
C VAL A 101 18.83 -24.17 -5.05
N LEU A 102 19.05 -22.94 -5.54
CA LEU A 102 19.83 -22.68 -6.74
C LEU A 102 21.34 -22.82 -6.53
N ASN A 103 21.83 -22.70 -5.32
CA ASN A 103 23.26 -22.75 -5.00
C ASN A 103 23.70 -24.09 -4.39
N LYS A 104 22.84 -25.06 -4.40
CA LYS A 104 23.19 -26.45 -4.03
C LYS A 104 23.78 -27.19 -5.27
#